data_c31d059731fe9d6e47e846a4693c9e6c
#
_entry.id   c31d059731fe9d6e47e846a4693c9e6c
#
_cell.length_a   1.000
_cell.length_b   1.000
_cell.length_c   1.000
_cell.angle_alpha   90.00
_cell.angle_beta   90.00
_cell.angle_gamma   90.00
#
_symmetry.space_group_name_H-M   'P 1'
#
loop_
_entity.id
_entity.type
_entity.pdbx_description
1 polymer ?
#
loop_
_entity_poly.entity_id
_entity_poly.type
_entity_poly.pdbx_seq_one_letter_code
_entity_poly.pdbx_strand_id
1 'polypeptide(L)'
;LCGGQEVIEFESEEIEDAAMNGDIPIAAAFEVYLEAGKAPEILTYRCTEDIAREFEKRFSDDPLGNAASNFITARFTDFYKNSGMMFDRKSSRVICEYFICDAERIPEYDRTAAKICESGIEYPAADGLSDSCTDGGLCSAVVKDGKTVAVAGINDFSDDSSTEVYAECAKAYRRRGYARCALSALCELLISEGKSVSYKTCAENIPLCRLAENAGISEIGRRLSARGVRPGE
;
A
#
# COMPACT_ATOMS: atom_id res chain seq x y z
N LEU A 1 -7.05 19.89 27.29
CA LEU A 1 -7.92 18.68 27.21
C LEU A 1 -7.15 17.69 26.34
N CYS A 2 -6.41 16.78 26.98
CA CYS A 2 -5.71 15.67 26.32
C CYS A 2 -6.78 14.71 25.85
N GLY A 3 -7.05 14.66 24.53
CA GLY A 3 -7.77 13.57 23.91
C GLY A 3 -6.92 12.32 24.09
N GLY A 4 -7.43 11.33 24.85
CA GLY A 4 -6.77 10.04 24.98
C GLY A 4 -6.64 9.40 23.61
N GLN A 5 -5.44 8.98 23.26
CA GLN A 5 -5.21 8.08 22.14
C GLN A 5 -5.87 6.75 22.51
N GLU A 6 -6.78 6.30 21.68
CA GLU A 6 -7.46 5.03 21.89
C GLU A 6 -6.55 3.92 21.37
N VAL A 7 -5.98 3.13 22.27
CA VAL A 7 -5.32 1.86 21.90
C VAL A 7 -6.43 0.85 21.67
N ILE A 8 -6.71 0.51 20.42
CA ILE A 8 -7.70 -0.51 20.11
C ILE A 8 -7.03 -1.87 20.20
N GLU A 9 -7.38 -2.63 21.24
CA GLU A 9 -7.04 -4.07 21.32
C GLU A 9 -7.90 -4.83 20.31
N PHE A 10 -7.26 -5.56 19.40
CA PHE A 10 -7.97 -6.60 18.65
C PHE A 10 -8.16 -7.82 19.57
N GLU A 11 -9.38 -8.11 19.94
CA GLU A 11 -9.73 -9.43 20.48
C GLU A 11 -9.61 -10.46 19.34
N SER A 12 -8.48 -11.16 19.30
CA SER A 12 -8.35 -12.24 18.35
C SER A 12 -7.56 -13.41 18.92
N GLU A 13 -8.17 -14.11 19.85
CA GLU A 13 -7.77 -15.50 20.10
C GLU A 13 -7.72 -16.29 18.79
N GLU A 14 -8.66 -16.06 17.86
CA GLU A 14 -8.70 -16.69 16.53
C GLU A 14 -7.51 -16.33 15.63
N ILE A 15 -7.02 -15.10 15.65
CA ILE A 15 -5.84 -14.68 14.84
C ILE A 15 -4.55 -15.13 15.52
N GLU A 16 -4.45 -15.11 16.86
CA GLU A 16 -3.31 -15.69 17.57
C GLU A 16 -3.22 -17.19 17.32
N ASP A 17 -4.33 -17.91 17.35
CA ASP A 17 -4.40 -19.35 17.05
C ASP A 17 -4.09 -19.64 15.57
N ALA A 18 -4.59 -18.84 14.63
CA ALA A 18 -4.28 -18.99 13.22
C ALA A 18 -2.80 -18.68 12.91
N ALA A 19 -2.20 -17.67 13.57
CA ALA A 19 -0.79 -17.38 13.46
C ALA A 19 0.09 -18.47 14.08
N MET A 20 -0.33 -19.03 15.22
CA MET A 20 0.34 -20.14 15.91
C MET A 20 0.22 -21.45 15.14
N ASN A 21 -0.91 -21.70 14.47
CA ASN A 21 -1.17 -22.91 13.67
C ASN A 21 -0.65 -22.83 12.23
N GLY A 22 -0.20 -21.66 11.80
CA GLY A 22 0.44 -21.52 10.51
C GLY A 22 -0.45 -21.18 9.34
N ASP A 23 -1.68 -20.82 9.61
CA ASP A 23 -2.68 -20.49 8.59
C ASP A 23 -2.57 -19.03 8.10
N ILE A 24 -1.84 -18.18 8.84
CA ILE A 24 -1.54 -16.80 8.42
C ILE A 24 -0.02 -16.66 8.21
N PRO A 25 0.45 -16.49 6.97
CA PRO A 25 1.89 -16.39 6.68
C PRO A 25 2.52 -15.08 7.19
N ILE A 26 1.72 -14.05 7.48
CA ILE A 26 2.19 -12.74 7.93
C ILE A 26 1.34 -12.30 9.11
N ALA A 27 1.93 -12.25 10.31
CA ALA A 27 1.27 -11.70 11.49
C ALA A 27 1.68 -10.24 11.69
N ALA A 28 0.72 -9.30 11.61
CA ALA A 28 0.95 -7.91 11.99
C ALA A 28 0.80 -7.81 13.51
N ALA A 29 1.91 -7.63 14.23
CA ALA A 29 1.89 -7.54 15.69
C ALA A 29 1.69 -6.11 16.21
N PHE A 30 1.82 -5.12 15.35
CA PHE A 30 1.73 -3.71 15.71
C PHE A 30 1.53 -2.86 14.45
N GLU A 31 0.68 -1.84 14.58
CA GLU A 31 0.45 -0.89 13.51
C GLU A 31 0.15 0.50 14.08
N VAL A 32 0.69 1.53 13.45
CA VAL A 32 0.34 2.93 13.69
C VAL A 32 -0.29 3.47 12.42
N TYR A 33 -1.49 4.00 12.53
CA TYR A 33 -2.19 4.67 11.45
C TYR A 33 -2.39 6.15 11.77
N LEU A 34 -2.05 7.01 10.83
CA LEU A 34 -2.21 8.45 10.93
C LEU A 34 -3.09 8.94 9.77
N GLU A 35 -4.34 9.22 10.06
CA GLU A 35 -5.26 9.86 9.12
C GLU A 35 -5.04 11.38 9.13
N ALA A 36 -5.19 12.02 7.96
CA ALA A 36 -5.01 13.47 7.83
C ALA A 36 -5.96 14.24 8.77
N GLY A 37 -5.39 15.01 9.71
CA GLY A 37 -6.12 15.82 10.65
C GLY A 37 -6.67 15.10 11.88
N LYS A 38 -6.35 13.81 12.06
CA LYS A 38 -6.70 13.03 13.26
C LYS A 38 -5.48 12.69 14.10
N ALA A 39 -5.73 12.28 15.35
CA ALA A 39 -4.69 11.71 16.19
C ALA A 39 -4.24 10.34 15.66
N PRO A 40 -2.99 9.92 15.90
CA PRO A 40 -2.53 8.60 15.54
C PRO A 40 -3.35 7.51 16.25
N GLU A 41 -3.71 6.47 15.51
CA GLU A 41 -4.30 5.24 16.05
C GLU A 41 -3.21 4.17 16.14
N ILE A 42 -3.14 3.47 17.28
CA ILE A 42 -2.20 2.37 17.48
C ILE A 42 -3.01 1.09 17.64
N LEU A 43 -2.74 0.13 16.77
CA LEU A 43 -3.31 -1.21 16.79
C LEU A 43 -2.23 -2.17 17.29
N THR A 44 -2.54 -2.96 18.31
CA THR A 44 -1.56 -3.87 18.93
C THR A 44 -2.25 -5.10 19.49
N TYR A 45 -1.50 -6.19 19.65
CA TYR A 45 -1.96 -7.40 20.35
C TYR A 45 -1.53 -7.38 21.82
N ARG A 46 -2.16 -8.19 22.68
CA ARG A 46 -1.81 -8.28 24.09
C ARG A 46 -0.33 -8.61 24.33
N CYS A 47 0.24 -9.50 23.51
CA CYS A 47 1.65 -9.87 23.61
C CYS A 47 2.64 -8.73 23.27
N THR A 48 2.17 -7.65 22.64
CA THR A 48 2.97 -6.49 22.25
C THR A 48 2.50 -5.18 22.87
N GLU A 49 1.54 -5.23 23.80
CA GLU A 49 0.97 -4.05 24.48
C GLU A 49 2.04 -3.18 25.18
N ASP A 50 3.00 -3.80 25.85
CA ASP A 50 4.08 -3.07 26.51
C ASP A 50 4.92 -2.27 25.51
N ILE A 51 5.16 -2.83 24.32
CA ILE A 51 5.89 -2.15 23.23
C ILE A 51 5.05 -0.98 22.72
N ALA A 52 3.74 -1.16 22.57
CA ALA A 52 2.83 -0.11 22.13
C ALA A 52 2.77 1.05 23.12
N ARG A 53 2.66 0.77 24.40
CA ARG A 53 2.68 1.80 25.48
C ARG A 53 4.01 2.57 25.53
N GLU A 54 5.13 1.87 25.36
CA GLU A 54 6.45 2.53 25.28
C GLU A 54 6.53 3.41 24.03
N PHE A 55 6.04 2.91 22.89
CA PHE A 55 6.00 3.64 21.61
C PHE A 55 5.17 4.94 21.75
N GLU A 56 3.94 4.83 22.21
CA GLU A 56 3.04 5.97 22.41
C GLU A 56 3.70 7.06 23.28
N LYS A 57 4.27 6.68 24.41
CA LYS A 57 4.94 7.61 25.33
C LYS A 57 6.12 8.34 24.68
N ARG A 58 6.84 7.70 23.75
CA ARG A 58 8.08 8.24 23.17
C ARG A 58 7.88 8.98 21.87
N PHE A 59 6.86 8.63 21.11
CA PHE A 59 6.70 9.06 19.72
C PHE A 59 5.33 9.68 19.41
N SER A 60 4.59 10.14 20.43
CA SER A 60 3.31 10.84 20.24
C SER A 60 3.39 12.04 19.30
N ASP A 61 4.51 12.76 19.30
CA ASP A 61 4.70 13.96 18.48
C ASP A 61 5.16 13.65 17.05
N ASP A 62 5.81 12.51 16.83
CA ASP A 62 6.30 12.07 15.50
C ASP A 62 6.22 10.54 15.37
N PRO A 63 4.99 9.98 15.29
CA PRO A 63 4.79 8.53 15.31
C PRO A 63 5.22 7.82 14.02
N LEU A 64 5.47 8.56 12.95
CA LEU A 64 5.90 8.02 11.64
C LEU A 64 7.32 8.45 11.27
N GLY A 65 8.04 9.09 12.17
CA GLY A 65 9.41 9.54 11.95
C GLY A 65 10.43 8.40 11.98
N ASN A 66 11.65 8.72 11.54
CA ASN A 66 12.75 7.74 11.51
C ASN A 66 13.07 7.13 12.89
N ALA A 67 12.93 7.90 13.96
CA ALA A 67 13.18 7.41 15.32
C ALA A 67 12.14 6.37 15.74
N ALA A 68 10.87 6.58 15.40
CA ALA A 68 9.77 5.66 15.61
C ALA A 68 9.96 4.37 14.80
N SER A 69 10.29 4.48 13.51
CA SER A 69 10.59 3.33 12.64
C SER A 69 11.78 2.50 13.14
N ASN A 70 12.86 3.14 13.60
CA ASN A 70 14.01 2.46 14.17
C ASN A 70 13.66 1.73 15.48
N PHE A 71 12.85 2.35 16.34
CA PHE A 71 12.38 1.72 17.57
C PHE A 71 11.58 0.45 17.27
N ILE A 72 10.61 0.53 16.35
CA ILE A 72 9.81 -0.63 15.91
C ILE A 72 10.73 -1.72 15.36
N THR A 73 11.65 -1.38 14.47
CA THR A 73 12.59 -2.33 13.90
C THR A 73 13.38 -3.07 14.98
N ALA A 74 13.90 -2.37 15.97
CA ALA A 74 14.69 -2.96 17.05
C ALA A 74 13.84 -3.89 17.93
N ARG A 75 12.68 -3.39 18.43
CA ARG A 75 11.83 -4.11 19.37
C ARG A 75 11.20 -5.36 18.73
N PHE A 76 10.70 -5.23 17.51
CA PHE A 76 10.05 -6.34 16.82
C PHE A 76 11.02 -7.34 16.20
N THR A 77 12.27 -6.97 15.92
CA THR A 77 13.32 -7.94 15.60
C THR A 77 13.53 -8.94 16.76
N ASP A 78 13.63 -8.43 17.99
CA ASP A 78 13.79 -9.27 19.18
C ASP A 78 12.52 -10.07 19.49
N PHE A 79 11.34 -9.47 19.37
CA PHE A 79 10.06 -10.12 19.59
C PHE A 79 9.87 -11.33 18.66
N TYR A 80 10.01 -11.14 17.35
CA TYR A 80 9.82 -12.22 16.38
C TYR A 80 10.89 -13.30 16.46
N LYS A 81 12.14 -12.94 16.77
CA LYS A 81 13.19 -13.92 17.01
C LYS A 81 12.85 -14.88 18.15
N ASN A 82 12.26 -14.36 19.23
CA ASN A 82 11.83 -15.16 20.37
C ASN A 82 10.63 -16.06 20.05
N SER A 83 9.82 -15.70 19.06
CA SER A 83 8.67 -16.46 18.57
C SER A 83 8.99 -17.43 17.42
N GLY A 84 10.28 -17.60 17.06
CA GLY A 84 10.70 -18.44 15.93
C GLY A 84 10.39 -17.88 14.55
N MET A 85 10.05 -16.61 14.46
CA MET A 85 9.76 -15.87 13.22
C MET A 85 10.89 -14.87 12.91
N MET A 86 10.85 -14.31 11.72
CA MET A 86 11.72 -13.19 11.32
C MET A 86 10.90 -11.90 11.19
N PHE A 87 11.47 -10.79 11.60
CA PHE A 87 10.89 -9.48 11.37
C PHE A 87 11.00 -9.10 9.88
N ASP A 88 9.86 -8.80 9.25
CA ASP A 88 9.86 -8.22 7.91
C ASP A 88 10.25 -6.74 7.96
N ARG A 89 11.51 -6.45 7.69
CA ARG A 89 12.02 -5.07 7.66
C ARG A 89 11.34 -4.16 6.65
N LYS A 90 10.66 -4.71 5.65
CA LYS A 90 9.91 -3.90 4.70
C LYS A 90 8.63 -3.36 5.31
N SER A 91 8.08 -4.05 6.32
CA SER A 91 6.88 -3.60 7.02
C SER A 91 7.11 -2.35 7.88
N SER A 92 8.35 -2.08 8.34
CA SER A 92 8.69 -0.88 9.11
C SER A 92 8.89 0.39 8.27
N ARG A 93 8.50 0.37 7.00
CA ARG A 93 8.45 1.56 6.16
C ARG A 93 7.09 2.23 6.28
N VAL A 94 7.10 3.56 6.21
CA VAL A 94 5.85 4.31 6.15
C VAL A 94 5.20 4.12 4.79
N ILE A 95 3.96 3.65 4.80
CA ILE A 95 3.12 3.49 3.60
C ILE A 95 2.13 4.64 3.55
N CYS A 96 2.11 5.37 2.45
CA CYS A 96 1.07 6.34 2.14
C CYS A 96 -0.10 5.62 1.49
N GLU A 97 -1.31 5.90 1.97
CA GLU A 97 -2.57 5.39 1.46
C GLU A 97 -3.35 6.49 0.76
N TYR A 98 -3.80 6.21 -0.44
CA TYR A 98 -4.54 7.13 -1.31
C TYR A 98 -5.88 6.54 -1.68
N PHE A 99 -6.89 7.41 -1.90
CA PHE A 99 -8.24 6.99 -2.20
C PHE A 99 -8.93 7.94 -3.19
N ILE A 100 -9.76 7.39 -4.09
CA ILE A 100 -10.65 8.13 -4.98
C ILE A 100 -11.93 7.32 -5.25
N CYS A 101 -13.08 8.00 -5.24
CA CYS A 101 -14.38 7.44 -5.57
C CYS A 101 -15.19 8.35 -6.50
N ASP A 102 -14.61 9.45 -6.96
CA ASP A 102 -15.25 10.46 -7.80
C ASP A 102 -14.39 10.72 -9.03
N ALA A 103 -14.93 10.39 -10.21
CA ALA A 103 -14.23 10.56 -11.49
C ALA A 103 -13.99 12.03 -11.86
N GLU A 104 -14.78 12.98 -11.33
CA GLU A 104 -14.57 14.41 -11.57
C GLU A 104 -13.26 14.92 -10.98
N ARG A 105 -12.70 14.19 -10.01
CA ARG A 105 -11.40 14.50 -9.42
C ARG A 105 -10.20 14.07 -10.26
N ILE A 106 -10.41 13.22 -11.27
CA ILE A 106 -9.37 12.78 -12.20
C ILE A 106 -9.02 13.95 -13.13
N PRO A 107 -7.78 14.50 -13.07
CA PRO A 107 -7.41 15.60 -13.95
C PRO A 107 -7.40 15.15 -15.41
N GLU A 108 -7.57 16.12 -16.32
CA GLU A 108 -7.51 15.87 -17.76
C GLU A 108 -6.23 15.12 -18.15
N TYR A 109 -6.37 14.06 -18.93
CA TYR A 109 -5.29 13.23 -19.45
C TYR A 109 -5.56 12.81 -20.90
N ASP A 110 -4.55 12.34 -21.61
CA ASP A 110 -4.70 11.83 -22.96
C ASP A 110 -5.39 10.45 -22.96
N ARG A 111 -6.72 10.44 -23.07
CA ARG A 111 -7.52 9.20 -23.11
C ARG A 111 -7.19 8.32 -24.30
N THR A 112 -6.62 8.87 -25.37
CA THR A 112 -6.24 8.08 -26.55
C THR A 112 -4.92 7.34 -26.37
N ALA A 113 -4.11 7.74 -25.41
CA ALA A 113 -2.83 7.11 -25.09
C ALA A 113 -2.98 5.79 -24.34
N ALA A 114 -4.06 5.63 -23.56
CA ALA A 114 -4.31 4.45 -22.73
C ALA A 114 -5.40 3.57 -23.34
N LYS A 115 -5.22 2.26 -23.26
CA LYS A 115 -6.20 1.24 -23.69
C LYS A 115 -6.56 0.37 -22.51
N ILE A 116 -7.83 0.12 -22.33
CA ILE A 116 -8.33 -0.90 -21.40
C ILE A 116 -8.16 -2.27 -22.03
N CYS A 117 -7.61 -3.20 -21.25
CA CYS A 117 -7.38 -4.60 -21.62
C CYS A 117 -8.05 -5.48 -20.57
N GLU A 118 -9.02 -6.28 -20.97
CA GLU A 118 -9.82 -7.13 -20.07
C GLU A 118 -9.11 -8.40 -19.63
N SER A 119 -8.12 -8.84 -20.39
CA SER A 119 -7.42 -10.12 -20.21
C SER A 119 -5.90 -9.97 -20.18
N GLY A 120 -5.41 -8.85 -19.66
CA GLY A 120 -3.97 -8.54 -19.64
C GLY A 120 -3.49 -7.75 -20.85
N ILE A 121 -2.19 -7.48 -20.90
CA ILE A 121 -1.61 -6.68 -21.98
C ILE A 121 -1.58 -7.43 -23.30
N GLU A 122 -2.00 -6.77 -24.38
CA GLU A 122 -2.07 -7.31 -25.74
C GLU A 122 -0.73 -7.26 -26.50
N TYR A 123 0.17 -6.37 -26.08
CA TYR A 123 1.45 -6.12 -26.74
C TYR A 123 2.61 -6.52 -25.84
N PRO A 124 3.75 -6.94 -26.42
CA PRO A 124 4.93 -7.28 -25.64
C PRO A 124 5.32 -6.15 -24.69
N ALA A 125 5.67 -6.51 -23.47
CA ALA A 125 6.18 -5.54 -22.48
C ALA A 125 7.51 -4.95 -22.94
N ALA A 126 7.71 -3.65 -22.71
CA ALA A 126 9.00 -3.02 -22.85
C ALA A 126 9.92 -3.42 -21.70
N ASP A 127 11.23 -3.42 -21.94
CA ASP A 127 12.24 -3.80 -20.95
C ASP A 127 12.07 -2.99 -19.65
N GLY A 128 11.97 -3.71 -18.54
CA GLY A 128 11.83 -3.12 -17.20
C GLY A 128 10.38 -2.86 -16.72
N LEU A 129 9.37 -3.40 -17.39
CA LEU A 129 8.08 -3.73 -16.79
C LEU A 129 8.20 -5.10 -16.11
N SER A 130 7.54 -5.27 -14.96
CA SER A 130 7.55 -6.55 -14.25
C SER A 130 6.68 -7.59 -14.96
N ASP A 131 7.01 -8.88 -14.78
CA ASP A 131 6.23 -9.99 -15.35
C ASP A 131 4.81 -10.05 -14.74
N SER A 132 4.61 -9.55 -13.52
CA SER A 132 3.29 -9.45 -12.89
C SER A 132 2.28 -8.61 -13.67
N CYS A 133 2.76 -7.68 -14.52
CA CYS A 133 1.90 -6.92 -15.41
C CYS A 133 1.34 -7.74 -16.59
N THR A 134 1.85 -8.97 -16.80
CA THR A 134 1.45 -9.85 -17.91
C THR A 134 0.44 -10.92 -17.51
N ASP A 135 0.19 -11.12 -16.22
CA ASP A 135 -0.53 -12.29 -15.68
C ASP A 135 -2.07 -12.23 -15.80
N GLY A 136 -2.58 -11.63 -16.83
CA GLY A 136 -3.99 -11.78 -17.25
C GLY A 136 -4.99 -11.21 -16.22
N GLY A 137 -5.55 -10.05 -16.49
CA GLY A 137 -6.56 -9.40 -15.66
C GLY A 137 -6.91 -8.03 -16.24
N LEU A 138 -7.94 -7.41 -15.68
CA LEU A 138 -8.32 -6.07 -16.08
C LEU A 138 -7.16 -5.09 -15.82
N CYS A 139 -6.70 -4.44 -16.87
CA CYS A 139 -5.66 -3.44 -16.77
C CYS A 139 -5.86 -2.31 -17.79
N SER A 140 -5.13 -1.23 -17.62
CA SER A 140 -4.98 -0.17 -18.60
C SER A 140 -3.53 -0.09 -19.04
N ALA A 141 -3.28 -0.03 -20.35
CA ALA A 141 -1.95 -0.07 -20.94
C ALA A 141 -1.71 1.10 -21.90
N VAL A 142 -0.49 1.63 -21.89
CA VAL A 142 -0.01 2.59 -22.89
C VAL A 142 0.97 1.88 -23.81
N VAL A 143 0.69 1.94 -25.12
CA VAL A 143 1.51 1.30 -26.16
C VAL A 143 2.25 2.35 -26.97
N LYS A 144 3.55 2.15 -27.16
CA LYS A 144 4.41 2.92 -28.06
C LYS A 144 5.29 1.98 -28.86
N ASP A 145 5.39 2.23 -30.16
CA ASP A 145 6.22 1.46 -31.08
C ASP A 145 6.00 -0.07 -30.99
N GLY A 146 4.73 -0.46 -30.82
CA GLY A 146 4.33 -1.87 -30.71
C GLY A 146 4.70 -2.56 -29.40
N LYS A 147 5.07 -1.81 -28.34
CA LYS A 147 5.38 -2.34 -27.03
C LYS A 147 4.53 -1.65 -25.96
N THR A 148 4.11 -2.41 -24.94
CA THR A 148 3.52 -1.84 -23.72
C THR A 148 4.61 -1.16 -22.90
N VAL A 149 4.48 0.15 -22.70
CA VAL A 149 5.49 0.98 -22.02
C VAL A 149 5.07 1.43 -20.62
N ALA A 150 3.78 1.43 -20.34
CA ALA A 150 3.23 1.66 -19.00
C ALA A 150 1.94 0.86 -18.85
N VAL A 151 1.65 0.45 -17.62
CA VAL A 151 0.46 -0.31 -17.25
C VAL A 151 -0.03 0.14 -15.89
N ALA A 152 -1.35 0.11 -15.69
CA ALA A 152 -2.00 0.10 -14.39
C ALA A 152 -2.90 -1.12 -14.31
N GLY A 153 -2.90 -1.80 -13.19
CA GLY A 153 -3.66 -3.03 -12.96
C GLY A 153 -4.24 -3.08 -11.56
N ILE A 154 -5.01 -4.12 -11.29
CA ILE A 154 -5.64 -4.37 -10.00
C ILE A 154 -4.71 -5.27 -9.17
N ASN A 155 -4.54 -4.95 -7.91
CA ASN A 155 -3.82 -5.77 -6.94
C ASN A 155 -4.75 -6.82 -6.34
N ASP A 156 -4.24 -8.03 -6.09
CA ASP A 156 -5.01 -9.11 -5.43
C ASP A 156 -5.37 -8.79 -3.96
N PHE A 157 -4.81 -7.71 -3.41
CA PHE A 157 -5.08 -7.22 -2.05
C PHE A 157 -6.28 -6.26 -1.96
N SER A 158 -7.15 -6.24 -2.99
CA SER A 158 -8.41 -5.50 -2.94
C SER A 158 -9.30 -6.04 -1.82
N ASP A 159 -9.91 -5.15 -1.06
CA ASP A 159 -10.88 -5.48 -0.02
C ASP A 159 -12.31 -5.19 -0.48
N ASP A 160 -13.31 -5.52 0.36
CA ASP A 160 -14.72 -5.30 0.05
C ASP A 160 -15.08 -3.80 -0.07
N SER A 161 -14.24 -2.91 0.45
CA SER A 161 -14.47 -1.47 0.47
C SER A 161 -13.84 -0.73 -0.71
N SER A 162 -12.75 -1.27 -1.28
CA SER A 162 -12.01 -0.62 -2.36
C SER A 162 -11.23 -1.59 -3.23
N THR A 163 -11.07 -1.23 -4.49
CA THR A 163 -10.19 -1.93 -5.43
C THR A 163 -8.79 -1.31 -5.36
N GLU A 164 -7.81 -2.06 -4.87
CA GLU A 164 -6.42 -1.59 -4.84
C GLU A 164 -5.81 -1.71 -6.23
N VAL A 165 -5.21 -0.61 -6.70
CA VAL A 165 -4.55 -0.55 -8.02
C VAL A 165 -3.06 -0.29 -7.89
N TYR A 166 -2.31 -0.71 -8.90
CA TYR A 166 -0.90 -0.39 -9.05
C TYR A 166 -0.63 0.26 -10.40
N ALA A 167 0.55 0.87 -10.58
CA ALA A 167 1.00 1.37 -11.87
C ALA A 167 2.50 1.22 -12.03
N GLU A 168 2.91 0.82 -13.24
CA GLU A 168 4.30 0.72 -13.64
C GLU A 168 4.58 1.45 -14.96
N CYS A 169 5.84 1.85 -15.14
CA CYS A 169 6.32 2.40 -16.40
C CYS A 169 7.77 1.97 -16.64
N ALA A 170 8.02 1.45 -17.82
CA ALA A 170 9.34 1.05 -18.27
C ALA A 170 10.33 2.23 -18.14
N LYS A 171 11.53 1.96 -17.65
CA LYS A 171 12.51 2.99 -17.25
C LYS A 171 12.80 4.01 -18.35
N ALA A 172 12.92 3.55 -19.60
CA ALA A 172 13.21 4.40 -20.75
C ALA A 172 12.07 5.37 -21.14
N TYR A 173 10.84 5.11 -20.62
CA TYR A 173 9.63 5.86 -20.96
C TYR A 173 9.07 6.69 -19.79
N ARG A 174 9.76 6.71 -18.66
CA ARG A 174 9.36 7.49 -17.47
C ARG A 174 9.37 8.99 -17.74
N ARG A 175 8.64 9.74 -16.88
CA ARG A 175 8.54 11.22 -16.92
C ARG A 175 7.86 11.78 -18.17
N ARG A 176 7.10 10.95 -18.91
CA ARG A 176 6.34 11.35 -20.10
C ARG A 176 4.82 11.30 -19.90
N GLY A 177 4.37 11.08 -18.65
CA GLY A 177 2.95 11.02 -18.31
C GLY A 177 2.28 9.66 -18.57
N TYR A 178 2.96 8.66 -19.13
CA TYR A 178 2.35 7.40 -19.53
C TYR A 178 1.75 6.60 -18.37
N ALA A 179 2.46 6.48 -17.23
CA ALA A 179 1.91 5.84 -16.05
C ALA A 179 0.66 6.57 -15.51
N ARG A 180 0.65 7.90 -15.58
CA ARG A 180 -0.53 8.69 -15.21
C ARG A 180 -1.71 8.40 -16.13
N CYS A 181 -1.50 8.36 -17.45
CA CYS A 181 -2.56 8.04 -18.41
C CYS A 181 -3.14 6.65 -18.13
N ALA A 182 -2.29 5.63 -17.92
CA ALA A 182 -2.74 4.28 -17.59
C ALA A 182 -3.53 4.25 -16.27
N LEU A 183 -2.99 4.84 -15.21
CA LEU A 183 -3.64 4.87 -13.89
C LEU A 183 -4.98 5.62 -13.93
N SER A 184 -5.02 6.80 -14.54
CA SER A 184 -6.26 7.59 -14.68
C SER A 184 -7.34 6.86 -15.46
N ALA A 185 -6.98 6.17 -16.55
CA ALA A 185 -7.94 5.40 -17.34
C ALA A 185 -8.52 4.21 -16.57
N LEU A 186 -7.71 3.49 -15.80
CA LEU A 186 -8.18 2.40 -14.95
C LEU A 186 -9.09 2.92 -13.83
N CYS A 187 -8.70 4.01 -13.15
CA CYS A 187 -9.51 4.63 -12.11
C CYS A 187 -10.88 5.10 -12.66
N GLU A 188 -10.89 5.77 -13.81
CA GLU A 188 -12.13 6.24 -14.46
C GLU A 188 -13.07 5.06 -14.75
N LEU A 189 -12.54 3.95 -15.28
CA LEU A 189 -13.33 2.75 -15.55
C LEU A 189 -13.90 2.17 -14.25
N LEU A 190 -13.07 1.91 -13.23
CA LEU A 190 -13.51 1.30 -11.97
C LEU A 190 -14.57 2.16 -11.26
N ILE A 191 -14.40 3.47 -11.25
CA ILE A 191 -15.37 4.40 -10.66
C ILE A 191 -16.68 4.39 -11.46
N SER A 192 -16.64 4.31 -12.80
CA SER A 192 -17.83 4.21 -13.64
C SER A 192 -18.62 2.91 -13.40
N GLU A 193 -17.95 1.85 -12.91
CA GLU A 193 -18.56 0.60 -12.45
C GLU A 193 -19.06 0.66 -10.99
N GLY A 194 -18.99 1.83 -10.36
CA GLY A 194 -19.44 2.04 -8.98
C GLY A 194 -18.43 1.57 -7.91
N LYS A 195 -17.17 1.33 -8.29
CA LYS A 195 -16.12 0.91 -7.36
C LYS A 195 -15.38 2.12 -6.82
N SER A 196 -14.91 2.01 -5.58
CA SER A 196 -13.90 2.91 -5.02
C SER A 196 -12.51 2.38 -5.34
N VAL A 197 -11.53 3.27 -5.48
CA VAL A 197 -10.16 2.90 -5.82
C VAL A 197 -9.21 3.32 -4.72
N SER A 198 -8.36 2.40 -4.28
CA SER A 198 -7.25 2.66 -3.37
C SER A 198 -5.91 2.46 -4.07
N TYR A 199 -4.89 3.19 -3.60
CA TYR A 199 -3.53 3.09 -4.07
C TYR A 199 -2.58 3.21 -2.90
N LYS A 200 -1.61 2.32 -2.79
CA LYS A 200 -0.65 2.31 -1.67
C LYS A 200 0.78 2.38 -2.19
N THR A 201 1.61 3.17 -1.53
CA THR A 201 3.03 3.24 -1.86
C THR A 201 3.87 3.64 -0.65
N CYS A 202 5.14 3.23 -0.64
CA CYS A 202 6.08 3.67 0.39
C CYS A 202 6.28 5.20 0.31
N ALA A 203 6.24 5.89 1.43
CA ALA A 203 6.42 7.34 1.53
C ALA A 203 7.77 7.82 0.95
N GLU A 204 8.80 6.96 0.99
CA GLU A 204 10.11 7.24 0.38
C GLU A 204 10.08 7.18 -1.15
N ASN A 205 9.06 6.55 -1.74
CA ASN A 205 8.89 6.46 -3.18
C ASN A 205 8.19 7.72 -3.75
N ILE A 206 8.86 8.85 -3.63
CA ILE A 206 8.34 10.15 -4.08
C ILE A 206 7.75 10.14 -5.50
N PRO A 207 8.35 9.43 -6.49
CA PRO A 207 7.75 9.34 -7.83
C PRO A 207 6.36 8.72 -7.85
N LEU A 208 6.10 7.69 -7.04
CA LEU A 208 4.79 7.03 -6.97
C LEU A 208 3.78 7.83 -6.14
N CYS A 209 4.22 8.50 -5.06
CA CYS A 209 3.37 9.44 -4.33
C CYS A 209 2.86 10.55 -5.27
N ARG A 210 3.77 11.18 -6.03
CA ARG A 210 3.40 12.18 -7.03
C ARG A 210 2.54 11.64 -8.17
N LEU A 211 2.71 10.37 -8.53
CA LEU A 211 1.87 9.74 -9.54
C LEU A 211 0.42 9.67 -9.08
N ALA A 212 0.17 9.22 -7.85
CA ALA A 212 -1.16 9.17 -7.24
C ALA A 212 -1.81 10.56 -7.19
N GLU A 213 -1.11 11.55 -6.63
CA GLU A 213 -1.58 12.94 -6.55
C GLU A 213 -1.91 13.52 -7.93
N ASN A 214 -1.02 13.32 -8.92
CA ASN A 214 -1.23 13.80 -10.29
C ASN A 214 -2.33 13.06 -11.05
N ALA A 215 -2.74 11.87 -10.59
CA ALA A 215 -3.90 11.14 -11.10
C ALA A 215 -5.21 11.54 -10.40
N GLY A 216 -5.17 12.47 -9.42
CA GLY A 216 -6.33 12.95 -8.68
C GLY A 216 -6.70 12.08 -7.47
N ILE A 217 -5.85 11.09 -7.13
CA ILE A 217 -6.05 10.22 -5.97
C ILE A 217 -5.52 10.94 -4.74
N SER A 218 -6.34 11.12 -3.72
CA SER A 218 -5.98 11.89 -2.52
C SER A 218 -5.36 11.01 -1.46
N GLU A 219 -4.29 11.48 -0.83
CA GLU A 219 -3.75 10.85 0.38
C GLU A 219 -4.80 10.94 1.49
N ILE A 220 -5.15 9.80 2.08
CA ILE A 220 -6.10 9.70 3.19
C ILE A 220 -5.40 9.41 4.51
N GLY A 221 -4.23 8.81 4.47
CA GLY A 221 -3.47 8.50 5.67
C GLY A 221 -2.13 7.85 5.38
N ARG A 222 -1.42 7.57 6.46
CA ARG A 222 -0.12 6.90 6.47
C ARG A 222 -0.07 5.82 7.52
N ARG A 223 0.60 4.73 7.20
CA ARG A 223 0.72 3.56 8.07
C ARG A 223 2.17 3.18 8.29
N LEU A 224 2.48 2.79 9.53
CA LEU A 224 3.74 2.17 9.91
C LEU A 224 3.40 0.88 10.66
N SER A 225 3.92 -0.27 10.23
CA SER A 225 3.56 -1.55 10.83
C SER A 225 4.78 -2.40 11.17
N ALA A 226 4.59 -3.37 12.07
CA ALA A 226 5.55 -4.43 12.34
C ALA A 226 4.93 -5.77 12.02
N ARG A 227 5.51 -6.50 11.06
CA ARG A 227 5.04 -7.81 10.61
C ARG A 227 6.15 -8.84 10.75
N GLY A 228 5.73 -10.07 11.09
CA GLY A 228 6.60 -11.22 11.10
C GLY A 228 6.39 -12.09 9.87
N VAL A 229 7.46 -12.74 9.41
CA VAL A 229 7.44 -13.73 8.33
C VAL A 229 8.10 -15.01 8.81
N ARG A 230 7.66 -16.16 8.27
CA ARG A 230 8.33 -17.42 8.58
C ARG A 230 9.68 -17.52 7.88
N PRO A 231 10.67 -18.18 8.51
CA PRO A 231 11.91 -18.49 7.84
C PRO A 231 11.65 -19.42 6.63
N GLY A 232 11.99 -18.94 5.43
CA GLY A 232 11.90 -19.76 4.19
C GLY A 232 10.72 -19.42 3.26
N GLU A 233 9.93 -18.42 3.60
CA GLU A 233 8.91 -17.80 2.70
C GLU A 233 9.41 -16.51 2.07
#